data_7eaf71725c72250e3e32c7cb8f9586fb
#
_entry.id   7eaf71725c72250e3e32c7cb8f9586fb
#
_cell.length_a   1.000
_cell.length_b   1.000
_cell.length_c   1.000
_cell.angle_alpha   90.00
_cell.angle_beta   90.00
_cell.angle_gamma   90.00
#
_symmetry.space_group_name_H-M   'P 1'
#
loop_
_entity.id
_entity.type
_entity.pdbx_description
1 polymer ?
#
loop_
_entity_poly.entity_id
_entity_poly.type
_entity_poly.pdbx_seq_one_letter_code
_entity_poly.pdbx_strand_id
1 'polypeptide(L)'
;VGGLSLGAAAGQSGGRAARQQGTKSELPRGVTPTAFSNRSSGYSQFTVPDYYMWADDFRIERNQKGQPHKGKVLAAIQAHSDDVPLYCGGTVARLIDEGYTGYLIRLSNDEAAGRTLGQGVVQNEIDNQEVAKALGCKKAFSFYYRNHRMDDAAEIEIRARLIFLYRLLQVDTIITMDPYNHYEENPDHLVAARAAEAACWMANGDKDYPEHYRAGLKPTYVREKYYHARSPNGHNLVNRVVDISSYIDAKVRANVANRGKGPAGAAGSRLRQELARQGKRLPLLGADDATADFNYVKHFLMDDWHTLGQRFGLQYAEAFRYIGPEPNYQENIRRYVDSNAVPL
;
A
#
# COMPACT_ATOMS: atom_id res chain seq x y z
N VAL A 1 -10.84 -12.32 54.19
CA VAL A 1 -11.80 -11.78 55.14
C VAL A 1 -12.36 -10.50 54.59
N GLY A 2 -13.65 -10.43 54.31
CA GLY A 2 -14.37 -9.21 54.04
C GLY A 2 -14.91 -9.09 52.61
N GLY A 3 -16.03 -9.80 52.31
CA GLY A 3 -16.91 -9.48 51.22
C GLY A 3 -17.84 -8.31 51.56
N LEU A 4 -18.26 -7.58 50.54
CA LEU A 4 -19.46 -6.75 50.57
C LEU A 4 -20.10 -6.77 49.19
N SER A 5 -21.25 -7.45 49.15
CA SER A 5 -22.28 -7.34 48.13
C SER A 5 -23.25 -6.21 48.50
N LEU A 6 -23.80 -5.53 47.46
CA LEU A 6 -25.06 -4.79 47.48
C LEU A 6 -25.15 -4.09 46.11
N GLY A 7 -26.19 -4.13 45.30
CA GLY A 7 -27.59 -4.42 45.52
C GLY A 7 -28.27 -3.73 44.34
N ALA A 8 -29.14 -4.42 43.64
CA ALA A 8 -29.90 -3.93 42.48
C ALA A 8 -30.95 -2.90 42.95
N ALA A 9 -31.16 -1.86 42.09
CA ALA A 9 -32.40 -1.10 42.10
C ALA A 9 -32.85 -0.83 40.69
N ALA A 10 -33.96 -1.42 40.32
CA ALA A 10 -34.71 -1.13 39.11
C ALA A 10 -35.50 0.18 39.28
N GLY A 11 -35.50 1.03 38.27
CA GLY A 11 -36.37 2.19 38.17
C GLY A 11 -36.82 2.36 36.73
N GLN A 12 -38.02 1.90 36.42
CA GLN A 12 -38.73 2.22 35.20
C GLN A 12 -39.26 3.66 35.27
N SER A 13 -39.05 4.44 34.23
CA SER A 13 -40.00 5.48 33.84
C SER A 13 -39.84 5.73 32.35
N GLY A 14 -40.96 5.52 31.64
CA GLY A 14 -41.09 5.73 30.21
C GLY A 14 -41.08 7.22 29.84
N GLY A 15 -40.46 7.52 28.74
CA GLY A 15 -40.53 8.79 28.08
C GLY A 15 -40.48 8.56 26.56
N ARG A 16 -41.64 8.60 25.92
CA ARG A 16 -41.76 8.69 24.47
C ARG A 16 -41.06 9.96 23.98
N ALA A 17 -39.89 9.81 23.39
CA ALA A 17 -39.26 10.91 22.62
C ALA A 17 -39.76 10.86 21.18
N ALA A 18 -40.39 11.95 20.79
CA ALA A 18 -40.90 12.20 19.44
C ALA A 18 -39.72 12.15 18.43
N ARG A 19 -39.98 11.45 17.32
CA ARG A 19 -39.15 11.45 16.12
C ARG A 19 -39.15 12.86 15.55
N GLN A 20 -38.10 13.62 15.78
CA GLN A 20 -37.84 14.82 14.97
C GLN A 20 -37.36 14.32 13.58
N GLN A 21 -38.21 14.60 12.58
CA GLN A 21 -37.81 14.54 11.18
C GLN A 21 -36.73 15.62 10.95
N GLY A 22 -35.49 15.14 10.75
CA GLY A 22 -34.41 16.01 10.32
C GLY A 22 -34.75 16.60 8.95
N THR A 23 -34.88 17.91 8.91
CA THR A 23 -34.95 18.69 7.69
C THR A 23 -33.74 18.39 6.82
N LYS A 24 -33.99 17.94 5.59
CA LYS A 24 -32.97 17.86 4.54
C LYS A 24 -32.33 19.25 4.43
N SER A 25 -31.07 19.39 4.78
CA SER A 25 -30.30 20.58 4.46
C SER A 25 -30.16 20.62 2.93
N GLU A 26 -30.90 21.51 2.29
CA GLU A 26 -30.69 21.85 0.89
C GLU A 26 -29.28 22.45 0.79
N LEU A 27 -28.43 21.81 0.00
CA LEU A 27 -27.12 22.37 -0.40
C LEU A 27 -27.38 23.74 -1.07
N PRO A 28 -26.51 24.75 -0.89
CA PRO A 28 -26.66 26.04 -1.55
C PRO A 28 -26.76 25.83 -3.06
N ARG A 29 -27.82 26.36 -3.67
CA ARG A 29 -27.99 26.37 -5.12
C ARG A 29 -26.86 27.17 -5.73
N GLY A 30 -25.96 26.49 -6.45
CA GLY A 30 -24.90 27.14 -7.19
C GLY A 30 -23.57 26.36 -7.30
N VAL A 31 -23.46 25.21 -6.63
CA VAL A 31 -22.32 24.31 -6.88
C VAL A 31 -22.79 23.23 -7.84
N THR A 32 -22.77 23.52 -9.12
CA THR A 32 -22.74 22.49 -10.15
C THR A 32 -21.41 21.75 -9.97
N PRO A 33 -21.41 20.41 -9.84
CA PRO A 33 -20.17 19.65 -9.98
C PRO A 33 -19.59 20.07 -11.33
N THR A 34 -18.40 20.68 -11.33
CA THR A 34 -17.68 20.96 -12.56
C THR A 34 -17.47 19.62 -13.22
N ALA A 35 -18.19 19.37 -14.30
CA ALA A 35 -17.94 18.24 -15.17
C ALA A 35 -16.50 18.38 -15.62
N PHE A 36 -15.63 17.46 -15.18
CA PHE A 36 -14.25 17.41 -15.61
C PHE A 36 -14.23 17.36 -17.13
N SER A 37 -13.81 18.45 -17.77
CA SER A 37 -13.68 18.51 -19.21
C SER A 37 -12.52 17.64 -19.63
N ASN A 38 -12.85 16.50 -20.14
CA ASN A 38 -11.93 15.49 -20.63
C ASN A 38 -11.30 16.00 -21.94
N ARG A 39 -10.09 16.48 -21.87
CA ARG A 39 -9.35 16.91 -23.08
C ARG A 39 -8.63 15.79 -23.82
N SER A 40 -8.66 14.54 -23.37
CA SER A 40 -8.11 13.43 -24.15
C SER A 40 -8.52 12.08 -23.59
N SER A 41 -9.29 11.34 -24.34
CA SER A 41 -9.72 9.96 -24.18
C SER A 41 -11.12 9.77 -23.58
N GLY A 42 -11.92 8.94 -24.23
CA GLY A 42 -13.32 8.61 -24.03
C GLY A 42 -13.81 8.15 -22.65
N TYR A 43 -13.29 8.73 -21.58
CA TYR A 43 -13.68 8.43 -20.19
C TYR A 43 -14.70 9.44 -19.61
N SER A 44 -15.33 10.25 -20.41
CA SER A 44 -16.26 11.31 -19.98
C SER A 44 -17.56 10.82 -19.31
N GLN A 45 -17.72 9.52 -19.11
CA GLN A 45 -18.94 8.94 -18.55
C GLN A 45 -18.78 8.32 -17.17
N PHE A 46 -17.61 8.36 -16.56
CA PHE A 46 -17.39 7.76 -15.25
C PHE A 46 -17.66 8.78 -14.14
N THR A 47 -18.68 8.51 -13.34
CA THR A 47 -18.84 9.19 -12.05
C THR A 47 -17.76 8.64 -11.11
N VAL A 48 -16.80 9.48 -10.77
CA VAL A 48 -15.80 9.18 -9.74
C VAL A 48 -16.51 9.19 -8.39
N PRO A 49 -16.32 8.19 -7.53
CA PRO A 49 -16.93 8.24 -6.20
C PRO A 49 -16.41 9.43 -5.40
N ASP A 50 -17.31 10.01 -4.65
CA ASP A 50 -17.05 11.22 -3.84
C ASP A 50 -16.00 11.02 -2.75
N TYR A 51 -15.61 9.77 -2.45
CA TYR A 51 -14.61 9.46 -1.42
C TYR A 51 -13.16 9.47 -1.90
N TYR A 52 -12.91 9.51 -3.22
CA TYR A 52 -11.58 9.76 -3.73
C TYR A 52 -11.39 11.26 -3.98
N MET A 53 -10.28 11.79 -3.52
CA MET A 53 -9.81 13.11 -3.93
C MET A 53 -8.97 12.94 -5.19
N TRP A 54 -9.59 13.16 -6.35
CA TRP A 54 -8.92 13.01 -7.63
C TRP A 54 -8.22 14.29 -8.05
N ALA A 55 -7.00 14.17 -8.57
CA ALA A 55 -6.33 15.28 -9.23
C ALA A 55 -6.92 15.53 -10.63
N ASP A 56 -6.91 16.77 -11.07
CA ASP A 56 -7.39 17.13 -12.41
C ASP A 56 -6.57 16.44 -13.52
N ASP A 57 -5.31 16.12 -13.25
CA ASP A 57 -4.34 15.52 -14.19
C ASP A 57 -4.12 14.03 -13.93
N PHE A 58 -5.04 13.34 -13.27
CA PHE A 58 -4.86 11.92 -13.01
C PHE A 58 -4.61 11.11 -14.29
N ARG A 59 -3.80 10.06 -14.18
CA ARG A 59 -3.43 9.21 -15.31
C ARG A 59 -3.70 7.74 -15.05
N ILE A 60 -4.10 7.04 -16.11
CA ILE A 60 -4.18 5.58 -16.11
C ILE A 60 -2.86 5.04 -16.67
N GLU A 61 -2.15 4.30 -15.84
CA GLU A 61 -0.90 3.65 -16.19
C GLU A 61 -1.18 2.22 -16.64
N ARG A 62 -0.92 1.95 -17.92
CA ARG A 62 -1.12 0.64 -18.53
C ARG A 62 0.20 -0.10 -18.70
N ASN A 63 0.12 -1.44 -18.84
CA ASN A 63 1.30 -2.27 -19.07
C ASN A 63 2.10 -1.80 -20.27
N GLN A 64 3.41 -1.73 -20.09
CA GLN A 64 4.36 -1.39 -21.14
C GLN A 64 5.04 -2.66 -21.67
N LYS A 65 5.24 -2.72 -22.98
CA LYS A 65 5.95 -3.85 -23.59
C LYS A 65 7.46 -3.72 -23.36
N GLY A 66 8.12 -4.86 -23.23
CA GLY A 66 9.55 -4.93 -22.98
C GLY A 66 9.90 -4.62 -21.52
N GLN A 67 11.10 -4.11 -21.30
CA GLN A 67 11.62 -3.77 -19.97
C GLN A 67 11.99 -2.29 -19.87
N PRO A 68 11.00 -1.37 -19.89
CA PRO A 68 11.26 0.08 -19.91
C PRO A 68 11.99 0.57 -18.65
N HIS A 69 11.93 -0.18 -17.57
CA HIS A 69 12.56 0.14 -16.28
C HIS A 69 13.84 -0.64 -16.01
N LYS A 70 14.41 -1.30 -17.03
CA LYS A 70 15.65 -2.08 -16.86
C LYS A 70 16.77 -1.24 -16.24
N GLY A 71 17.35 -1.77 -15.16
CA GLY A 71 18.43 -1.14 -14.43
C GLY A 71 17.97 -0.23 -13.28
N LYS A 72 16.66 0.04 -13.15
CA LYS A 72 16.11 0.76 -12.00
C LYS A 72 15.83 -0.19 -10.82
N VAL A 73 15.80 0.38 -9.62
CA VAL A 73 15.57 -0.33 -8.36
C VAL A 73 14.31 0.17 -7.68
N LEU A 74 13.41 -0.76 -7.35
CA LEU A 74 12.17 -0.53 -6.63
C LEU A 74 12.29 -1.05 -5.19
N ALA A 75 11.98 -0.22 -4.19
CA ALA A 75 11.75 -0.64 -2.83
C ALA A 75 10.26 -0.53 -2.47
N ALA A 76 9.63 -1.66 -2.15
CA ALA A 76 8.30 -1.72 -1.59
C ALA A 76 8.41 -1.79 -0.07
N ILE A 77 7.97 -0.73 0.63
CA ILE A 77 8.11 -0.58 2.08
C ILE A 77 6.75 -0.80 2.74
N GLN A 78 6.73 -1.63 3.77
CA GLN A 78 5.53 -1.97 4.52
C GLN A 78 5.81 -1.97 6.02
N ALA A 79 4.83 -1.54 6.81
CA ALA A 79 4.88 -1.70 8.26
C ALA A 79 4.75 -3.17 8.63
N HIS A 80 3.77 -3.86 8.03
CA HIS A 80 3.41 -5.25 8.29
C HIS A 80 3.47 -6.09 7.01
N SER A 81 3.57 -7.40 7.15
CA SER A 81 3.75 -8.33 6.03
C SER A 81 2.55 -8.41 5.06
N ASP A 82 1.39 -7.90 5.43
CA ASP A 82 0.17 -7.89 4.63
C ASP A 82 -0.09 -6.58 3.87
N ASP A 83 0.59 -5.48 4.17
CA ASP A 83 0.29 -4.18 3.55
C ASP A 83 0.56 -4.18 2.03
N VAL A 84 1.77 -4.52 1.62
CA VAL A 84 2.13 -4.54 0.19
C VAL A 84 1.28 -5.54 -0.60
N PRO A 85 1.14 -6.81 -0.20
CA PRO A 85 0.33 -7.76 -0.96
C PRO A 85 -1.14 -7.34 -1.06
N LEU A 86 -1.73 -6.77 0.00
CA LEU A 86 -3.12 -6.33 -0.02
C LEU A 86 -3.31 -5.07 -0.87
N TYR A 87 -2.51 -4.03 -0.67
CA TYR A 87 -2.83 -2.71 -1.21
C TYR A 87 -2.17 -2.38 -2.54
N CYS A 88 -0.96 -2.89 -2.80
CA CYS A 88 -0.19 -2.51 -3.99
C CYS A 88 0.59 -3.67 -4.65
N GLY A 89 0.32 -4.92 -4.27
CA GLY A 89 1.06 -6.08 -4.79
C GLY A 89 0.99 -6.27 -6.30
N GLY A 90 -0.13 -5.89 -6.92
CA GLY A 90 -0.27 -5.95 -8.38
C GLY A 90 0.68 -4.99 -9.10
N THR A 91 0.78 -3.77 -8.59
CA THR A 91 1.71 -2.75 -9.12
C THR A 91 3.17 -3.15 -8.90
N VAL A 92 3.51 -3.70 -7.72
CA VAL A 92 4.87 -4.20 -7.44
C VAL A 92 5.25 -5.28 -8.44
N ALA A 93 4.40 -6.29 -8.62
CA ALA A 93 4.66 -7.39 -9.57
C ALA A 93 4.80 -6.88 -11.01
N ARG A 94 3.95 -5.96 -11.41
CA ARG A 94 4.00 -5.33 -12.73
C ARG A 94 5.31 -4.57 -12.97
N LEU A 95 5.69 -3.68 -12.07
CA LEU A 95 6.91 -2.87 -12.22
C LEU A 95 8.16 -3.76 -12.28
N ILE A 96 8.18 -4.87 -11.54
CA ILE A 96 9.28 -5.85 -11.61
C ILE A 96 9.30 -6.54 -12.98
N ASP A 97 8.15 -6.96 -13.50
CA ASP A 97 8.07 -7.55 -14.85
C ASP A 97 8.50 -6.56 -15.94
N GLU A 98 8.20 -5.27 -15.76
CA GLU A 98 8.63 -4.16 -16.63
C GLU A 98 10.12 -3.78 -16.44
N GLY A 99 10.89 -4.52 -15.61
CA GLY A 99 12.35 -4.44 -15.56
C GLY A 99 12.96 -3.87 -14.28
N TYR A 100 12.18 -3.48 -13.28
CA TYR A 100 12.73 -3.10 -11.97
C TYR A 100 13.37 -4.28 -11.25
N THR A 101 14.48 -4.04 -10.58
CA THR A 101 14.95 -4.93 -9.52
C THR A 101 14.20 -4.59 -8.24
N GLY A 102 13.23 -5.42 -7.85
CA GLY A 102 12.36 -5.17 -6.69
C GLY A 102 12.94 -5.71 -5.37
N TYR A 103 12.73 -4.95 -4.30
CA TYR A 103 13.01 -5.35 -2.92
C TYR A 103 11.80 -5.09 -2.05
N LEU A 104 11.50 -6.02 -1.11
CA LEU A 104 10.46 -5.85 -0.11
C LEU A 104 11.13 -5.51 1.23
N ILE A 105 10.68 -4.43 1.89
CA ILE A 105 11.23 -3.98 3.17
C ILE A 105 10.09 -3.92 4.19
N ARG A 106 10.09 -4.84 5.16
CA ARG A 106 9.15 -4.86 6.26
C ARG A 106 9.80 -4.24 7.50
N LEU A 107 9.07 -3.37 8.19
CA LEU A 107 9.62 -2.68 9.35
C LEU A 107 9.31 -3.39 10.67
N SER A 108 8.07 -3.85 10.89
CA SER A 108 7.72 -4.57 12.12
C SER A 108 8.09 -6.06 12.06
N ASN A 109 8.02 -6.72 13.22
CA ASN A 109 8.19 -8.17 13.36
C ASN A 109 6.85 -8.93 13.33
N ASP A 110 5.71 -8.21 13.26
CA ASP A 110 4.36 -8.75 13.28
C ASP A 110 4.07 -9.68 14.46
N GLU A 111 4.70 -9.45 15.62
CA GLU A 111 4.58 -10.32 16.81
C GLU A 111 3.15 -10.43 17.36
N ALA A 112 2.28 -9.46 17.10
CA ALA A 112 0.89 -9.49 17.53
C ALA A 112 0.01 -10.40 16.66
N ALA A 113 0.51 -10.91 15.53
CA ALA A 113 -0.18 -11.87 14.68
C ALA A 113 0.18 -13.31 15.08
N GLY A 114 -0.82 -14.22 15.06
CA GLY A 114 -0.63 -15.62 15.36
C GLY A 114 -1.03 -16.01 16.80
N ARG A 115 -0.76 -17.27 17.17
CA ARG A 115 -1.20 -17.82 18.44
C ARG A 115 -0.31 -17.47 19.63
N THR A 116 0.99 -17.37 19.40
CA THR A 116 1.99 -16.94 20.39
C THR A 116 2.96 -15.96 19.74
N LEU A 117 3.52 -15.06 20.54
CA LEU A 117 4.44 -14.04 20.03
C LEU A 117 5.64 -14.64 19.26
N GLY A 118 6.32 -15.63 19.85
CA GLY A 118 7.49 -16.25 19.21
C GLY A 118 7.16 -16.99 17.93
N GLN A 119 6.09 -17.79 17.91
CA GLN A 119 5.65 -18.48 16.70
C GLN A 119 5.18 -17.48 15.62
N GLY A 120 4.48 -16.42 16.04
CA GLY A 120 4.05 -15.36 15.15
C GLY A 120 5.22 -14.71 14.42
N VAL A 121 6.28 -14.32 15.13
CA VAL A 121 7.46 -13.69 14.53
C VAL A 121 8.14 -14.60 13.50
N VAL A 122 8.34 -15.88 13.84
CA VAL A 122 8.99 -16.85 12.92
C VAL A 122 8.13 -17.08 11.68
N GLN A 123 6.83 -17.32 11.86
CA GLN A 123 5.93 -17.55 10.72
C GLN A 123 5.85 -16.32 9.82
N ASN A 124 5.70 -15.13 10.40
CA ASN A 124 5.61 -13.89 9.62
C ASN A 124 6.92 -13.56 8.89
N GLU A 125 8.08 -14.00 9.40
CA GLU A 125 9.33 -13.87 8.65
C GLU A 125 9.37 -14.81 7.45
N ILE A 126 8.94 -16.06 7.62
CA ILE A 126 8.82 -17.01 6.49
C ILE A 126 7.84 -16.44 5.45
N ASP A 127 6.69 -15.97 5.88
CA ASP A 127 5.66 -15.40 5.02
C ASP A 127 6.18 -14.18 4.26
N ASN A 128 6.94 -13.30 4.91
CA ASN A 128 7.53 -12.12 4.26
C ASN A 128 8.48 -12.49 3.11
N GLN A 129 9.25 -13.56 3.27
CA GLN A 129 10.11 -14.09 2.21
C GLN A 129 9.29 -14.70 1.06
N GLU A 130 8.26 -15.48 1.36
CA GLU A 130 7.38 -16.07 0.35
C GLU A 130 6.53 -15.02 -0.38
N VAL A 131 6.07 -13.97 0.29
CA VAL A 131 5.41 -12.80 -0.31
C VAL A 131 6.35 -12.13 -1.31
N ALA A 132 7.59 -11.85 -0.91
CA ALA A 132 8.59 -11.25 -1.79
C ALA A 132 8.83 -12.09 -3.05
N LYS A 133 8.94 -13.41 -2.88
CA LYS A 133 9.09 -14.36 -3.99
C LYS A 133 7.88 -14.37 -4.92
N ALA A 134 6.66 -14.37 -4.37
CA ALA A 134 5.41 -14.36 -5.14
C ALA A 134 5.24 -13.08 -5.97
N LEU A 135 5.78 -11.94 -5.49
CA LEU A 135 5.80 -10.66 -6.20
C LEU A 135 6.98 -10.52 -7.19
N GLY A 136 7.93 -11.47 -7.20
CA GLY A 136 9.12 -11.39 -8.04
C GLY A 136 10.25 -10.52 -7.47
N CYS A 137 10.18 -10.13 -6.19
CA CYS A 137 11.24 -9.38 -5.53
C CYS A 137 12.53 -10.20 -5.41
N LYS A 138 13.66 -9.55 -5.60
CA LYS A 138 14.97 -10.17 -5.47
C LYS A 138 15.27 -10.61 -4.03
N LYS A 139 14.80 -9.84 -3.04
CA LYS A 139 15.01 -10.12 -1.62
C LYS A 139 14.00 -9.37 -0.76
N ALA A 140 13.66 -9.95 0.41
CA ALA A 140 13.01 -9.24 1.50
C ALA A 140 14.02 -8.87 2.61
N PHE A 141 13.77 -7.73 3.24
CA PHE A 141 14.45 -7.26 4.44
C PHE A 141 13.44 -7.07 5.56
N SER A 142 13.84 -7.35 6.80
CA SER A 142 13.01 -7.14 7.99
C SER A 142 13.81 -6.36 9.05
N PHE A 143 13.19 -5.31 9.61
CA PHE A 143 13.83 -4.47 10.64
C PHE A 143 13.49 -4.90 12.06
N TYR A 144 12.44 -5.73 12.23
CA TYR A 144 12.03 -6.34 13.50
C TYR A 144 11.62 -5.35 14.59
N TYR A 145 11.12 -4.15 14.23
CA TYR A 145 10.46 -3.30 15.21
C TYR A 145 9.21 -3.98 15.75
N ARG A 146 8.84 -3.65 16.98
CA ARG A 146 7.68 -4.29 17.61
C ARG A 146 6.38 -3.85 16.93
N ASN A 147 5.51 -4.82 16.67
CA ASN A 147 4.22 -4.60 16.04
C ASN A 147 3.31 -3.77 16.97
N HIS A 148 2.63 -2.77 16.41
CA HIS A 148 1.79 -1.78 17.10
C HIS A 148 2.56 -0.96 18.16
N ARG A 149 3.88 -0.84 18.01
CA ARG A 149 4.77 -0.09 18.89
C ARG A 149 5.93 0.57 18.14
N MET A 150 5.75 0.81 16.85
CA MET A 150 6.81 1.48 16.10
C MET A 150 6.95 2.95 16.50
N ASP A 151 5.91 3.55 17.08
CA ASP A 151 5.92 4.89 17.66
C ASP A 151 6.72 4.98 18.98
N ASP A 152 7.00 3.86 19.66
CA ASP A 152 7.97 3.77 20.75
C ASP A 152 9.44 3.86 20.27
N ALA A 153 9.70 3.58 18.99
CA ALA A 153 11.02 3.69 18.41
C ALA A 153 11.28 5.14 17.94
N ALA A 154 12.52 5.61 18.09
CA ALA A 154 12.87 6.90 17.52
C ALA A 154 12.74 6.84 16.00
N GLU A 155 11.86 7.66 15.41
CA GLU A 155 11.66 7.72 13.95
C GLU A 155 12.97 7.93 13.19
N ILE A 156 13.92 8.67 13.79
CA ILE A 156 15.24 8.90 13.21
C ILE A 156 16.03 7.58 13.05
N GLU A 157 15.84 6.60 13.92
CA GLU A 157 16.51 5.29 13.81
C GLU A 157 15.94 4.49 12.64
N ILE A 158 14.62 4.46 12.51
CA ILE A 158 13.93 3.78 11.40
C ILE A 158 14.38 4.40 10.07
N ARG A 159 14.36 5.72 10.01
CA ARG A 159 14.80 6.49 8.84
C ARG A 159 16.27 6.22 8.49
N ALA A 160 17.17 6.18 9.48
CA ALA A 160 18.59 5.91 9.27
C ALA A 160 18.82 4.55 8.59
N ARG A 161 18.13 3.51 9.03
CA ARG A 161 18.19 2.18 8.41
C ARG A 161 17.67 2.18 6.97
N LEU A 162 16.60 2.94 6.70
CA LEU A 162 16.09 3.09 5.34
C LEU A 162 17.06 3.86 4.45
N ILE A 163 17.67 4.95 4.93
CA ILE A 163 18.71 5.69 4.20
C ILE A 163 19.88 4.76 3.84
N PHE A 164 20.32 3.94 4.80
CA PHE A 164 21.38 2.94 4.53
C PHE A 164 20.98 1.99 3.40
N LEU A 165 19.78 1.38 3.47
CA LEU A 165 19.30 0.48 2.42
C LEU A 165 19.11 1.17 1.08
N TYR A 166 18.58 2.38 1.05
CA TYR A 166 18.38 3.12 -0.20
C TYR A 166 19.72 3.37 -0.91
N ARG A 167 20.74 3.78 -0.16
CA ARG A 167 22.10 3.96 -0.68
C ARG A 167 22.77 2.66 -1.10
N LEU A 168 22.62 1.59 -0.30
CA LEU A 168 23.17 0.29 -0.59
C LEU A 168 22.59 -0.32 -1.87
N LEU A 169 21.28 -0.19 -2.03
CA LEU A 169 20.55 -0.78 -3.15
C LEU A 169 20.45 0.18 -4.35
N GLN A 170 20.80 1.45 -4.19
CA GLN A 170 20.62 2.52 -5.20
C GLN A 170 19.17 2.62 -5.65
N VAL A 171 18.26 2.84 -4.69
CA VAL A 171 16.81 2.88 -4.93
C VAL A 171 16.43 4.09 -5.77
N ASP A 172 15.69 3.85 -6.86
CA ASP A 172 15.14 4.89 -7.75
C ASP A 172 13.69 5.21 -7.42
N THR A 173 12.93 4.20 -7.00
CA THR A 173 11.47 4.27 -6.83
C THR A 173 11.06 3.58 -5.54
N ILE A 174 10.12 4.19 -4.80
CA ILE A 174 9.48 3.55 -3.66
C ILE A 174 7.98 3.35 -3.87
N ILE A 175 7.46 2.29 -3.25
CA ILE A 175 6.03 2.10 -2.99
C ILE A 175 5.86 1.96 -1.48
N THR A 176 4.99 2.77 -0.88
CA THR A 176 4.70 2.74 0.56
C THR A 176 3.31 3.30 0.86
N MET A 177 2.86 3.20 2.11
CA MET A 177 1.67 3.89 2.59
C MET A 177 1.80 5.40 2.37
N ASP A 178 0.69 6.08 2.11
CA ASP A 178 0.67 7.55 2.00
C ASP A 178 1.03 8.20 3.36
N PRO A 179 2.15 8.94 3.46
CA PRO A 179 2.56 9.58 4.71
C PRO A 179 1.63 10.72 5.16
N TYR A 180 0.75 11.17 4.26
CA TYR A 180 -0.25 12.22 4.51
C TYR A 180 -1.67 11.65 4.58
N ASN A 181 -1.77 10.36 4.83
CA ASN A 181 -3.01 9.61 4.84
C ASN A 181 -4.02 10.18 5.84
N HIS A 182 -5.27 10.36 5.39
CA HIS A 182 -6.40 10.66 6.25
C HIS A 182 -7.00 9.34 6.76
N TYR A 183 -7.51 9.34 7.99
CA TYR A 183 -8.21 8.17 8.58
C TYR A 183 -7.37 6.89 8.70
N GLU A 184 -6.04 7.00 8.72
CA GLU A 184 -5.19 5.87 9.07
C GLU A 184 -5.08 5.75 10.58
N GLU A 185 -5.66 4.68 11.12
CA GLU A 185 -5.75 4.46 12.57
C GLU A 185 -4.53 3.72 13.12
N ASN A 186 -3.78 3.02 12.27
CA ASN A 186 -2.63 2.25 12.71
C ASN A 186 -1.37 3.15 12.77
N PRO A 187 -0.83 3.42 13.97
CA PRO A 187 0.33 4.28 14.11
C PRO A 187 1.58 3.75 13.39
N ASP A 188 1.74 2.41 13.30
CA ASP A 188 2.88 1.80 12.61
C ASP A 188 2.91 2.19 11.13
N HIS A 189 1.74 2.27 10.47
CA HIS A 189 1.65 2.68 9.07
C HIS A 189 2.13 4.10 8.85
N LEU A 190 1.76 5.03 9.74
CA LEU A 190 2.17 6.43 9.64
C LEU A 190 3.67 6.60 9.92
N VAL A 191 4.19 5.90 10.94
CA VAL A 191 5.63 5.92 11.27
C VAL A 191 6.45 5.37 10.11
N ALA A 192 6.04 4.24 9.54
CA ALA A 192 6.70 3.61 8.39
C ALA A 192 6.73 4.55 7.18
N ALA A 193 5.57 5.13 6.84
CA ALA A 193 5.42 6.00 5.68
C ALA A 193 6.23 7.29 5.80
N ARG A 194 6.20 7.95 6.97
CA ARG A 194 6.97 9.19 7.22
C ARG A 194 8.47 8.94 7.21
N ALA A 195 8.93 7.86 7.83
CA ALA A 195 10.33 7.47 7.81
C ALA A 195 10.80 7.17 6.38
N ALA A 196 9.99 6.46 5.57
CA ALA A 196 10.29 6.15 4.18
C ALA A 196 10.38 7.42 3.31
N GLU A 197 9.44 8.35 3.47
CA GLU A 197 9.42 9.62 2.76
C GLU A 197 10.64 10.48 3.08
N ALA A 198 10.93 10.68 4.37
CA ALA A 198 12.08 11.48 4.80
C ALA A 198 13.42 10.84 4.35
N ALA A 199 13.51 9.50 4.33
CA ALA A 199 14.68 8.79 3.85
C ALA A 199 14.95 9.05 2.36
N CYS A 200 13.92 9.26 1.53
CA CYS A 200 14.10 9.57 0.11
C CYS A 200 14.92 10.85 -0.13
N TRP A 201 14.59 11.90 0.61
CA TRP A 201 15.31 13.16 0.52
C TRP A 201 16.72 13.07 1.09
N MET A 202 16.86 12.47 2.29
CA MET A 202 18.14 12.39 3.00
C MET A 202 19.14 11.43 2.35
N ALA A 203 18.68 10.40 1.63
CA ALA A 203 19.58 9.47 0.94
C ALA A 203 20.45 10.14 -0.13
N ASN A 204 20.00 11.27 -0.68
CA ASN A 204 20.77 12.07 -1.62
C ASN A 204 21.76 13.04 -0.95
N GLY A 205 21.58 13.36 0.34
CA GLY A 205 22.41 14.31 1.06
C GLY A 205 23.80 13.78 1.34
N ASP A 206 24.84 14.48 0.89
CA ASP A 206 26.24 14.06 1.06
C ASP A 206 26.77 14.25 2.48
N LYS A 207 26.07 15.04 3.30
CA LYS A 207 26.42 15.35 4.70
C LYS A 207 25.63 14.53 5.72
N ASP A 208 24.52 13.92 5.27
CA ASP A 208 23.73 13.03 6.11
C ASP A 208 24.40 11.66 6.20
N TYR A 209 24.67 11.19 7.43
CA TYR A 209 25.33 9.91 7.69
C TYR A 209 26.64 9.74 6.89
N PRO A 210 27.67 10.59 7.14
CA PRO A 210 28.93 10.57 6.38
C PRO A 210 29.71 9.26 6.55
N GLU A 211 29.42 8.47 7.58
CA GLU A 211 29.95 7.12 7.79
C GLU A 211 29.55 6.16 6.65
N HIS A 212 28.40 6.35 6.01
CA HIS A 212 27.99 5.53 4.87
C HIS A 212 28.95 5.72 3.68
N TYR A 213 29.41 6.92 3.44
CA TYR A 213 30.36 7.21 2.36
C TYR A 213 31.74 6.67 2.66
N ARG A 214 32.17 6.71 3.94
CA ARG A 214 33.42 6.07 4.39
C ARG A 214 33.35 4.55 4.22
N ALA A 215 32.16 3.96 4.33
CA ALA A 215 31.90 2.55 4.05
C ALA A 215 31.75 2.23 2.55
N GLY A 216 31.92 3.20 1.65
CA GLY A 216 31.87 3.02 0.20
C GLY A 216 30.49 3.12 -0.43
N LEU A 217 29.44 3.48 0.33
CA LEU A 217 28.12 3.72 -0.25
C LEU A 217 28.11 5.04 -1.03
N LYS A 218 27.17 5.14 -1.97
CA LYS A 218 26.97 6.36 -2.78
C LYS A 218 25.63 7.00 -2.46
N PRO A 219 25.48 8.33 -2.62
CA PRO A 219 24.17 8.96 -2.55
C PRO A 219 23.25 8.35 -3.59
N THR A 220 21.96 8.32 -3.29
CA THR A 220 20.92 7.93 -4.24
C THR A 220 19.78 8.92 -4.19
N TYR A 221 19.16 9.16 -5.33
CA TYR A 221 18.02 10.05 -5.46
C TYR A 221 16.77 9.23 -5.82
N VAL A 222 15.87 9.10 -4.87
CA VAL A 222 14.58 8.44 -5.11
C VAL A 222 13.70 9.37 -5.92
N ARG A 223 13.49 9.02 -7.19
CA ARG A 223 12.85 9.89 -8.19
C ARG A 223 11.34 9.74 -8.24
N GLU A 224 10.84 8.54 -7.93
CA GLU A 224 9.43 8.19 -8.10
C GLU A 224 8.89 7.58 -6.81
N LYS A 225 7.68 7.98 -6.44
CA LYS A 225 7.04 7.52 -5.22
C LYS A 225 5.59 7.20 -5.51
N TYR A 226 5.17 5.98 -5.19
CA TYR A 226 3.80 5.52 -5.25
C TYR A 226 3.28 5.37 -3.83
N TYR A 227 2.33 6.20 -3.43
CA TYR A 227 1.71 6.15 -2.12
C TYR A 227 0.35 5.50 -2.22
N HIS A 228 0.17 4.37 -1.53
CA HIS A 228 -1.11 3.69 -1.40
C HIS A 228 -1.79 4.02 -0.07
N ALA A 229 -3.10 3.77 0.03
CA ALA A 229 -3.85 3.85 1.26
C ALA A 229 -4.57 2.54 1.55
N ARG A 230 -4.84 2.26 2.83
CA ARG A 230 -5.59 1.08 3.26
C ARG A 230 -7.07 1.16 2.86
N SER A 231 -7.59 2.36 2.77
CA SER A 231 -8.96 2.64 2.40
C SER A 231 -9.01 3.76 1.37
N PRO A 232 -9.98 3.76 0.45
CA PRO A 232 -10.19 4.87 -0.47
C PRO A 232 -10.25 6.23 0.25
N ASN A 233 -10.89 6.28 1.42
CA ASN A 233 -10.99 7.50 2.24
C ASN A 233 -9.65 7.93 2.86
N GLY A 234 -8.66 7.05 2.90
CA GLY A 234 -7.33 7.34 3.42
C GLY A 234 -6.48 8.15 2.45
N HIS A 235 -6.77 8.14 1.16
CA HIS A 235 -5.99 8.91 0.20
C HIS A 235 -6.17 10.42 0.38
N ASN A 236 -5.04 11.13 0.40
CA ASN A 236 -5.06 12.59 0.37
C ASN A 236 -5.40 13.09 -1.03
N LEU A 237 -4.78 12.53 -2.07
CA LEU A 237 -5.03 12.89 -3.46
C LEU A 237 -4.62 11.72 -4.37
N VAL A 238 -5.54 11.24 -5.20
CA VAL A 238 -5.26 10.21 -6.20
C VAL A 238 -4.99 10.87 -7.56
N ASN A 239 -3.84 10.63 -8.12
CA ASN A 239 -3.47 11.11 -9.45
C ASN A 239 -2.97 9.99 -10.38
N ARG A 240 -2.94 8.73 -9.88
CA ARG A 240 -2.50 7.58 -10.66
C ARG A 240 -3.39 6.38 -10.42
N VAL A 241 -3.87 5.79 -11.49
CA VAL A 241 -4.55 4.49 -11.51
C VAL A 241 -3.68 3.53 -12.30
N VAL A 242 -3.31 2.42 -11.71
CA VAL A 242 -2.41 1.43 -12.31
C VAL A 242 -3.21 0.21 -12.71
N ASP A 243 -3.15 -0.15 -13.99
CA ASP A 243 -3.74 -1.38 -14.51
C ASP A 243 -2.94 -2.59 -14.02
N ILE A 244 -3.58 -3.43 -13.22
CA ILE A 244 -3.00 -4.66 -12.67
C ILE A 244 -3.71 -5.91 -13.18
N SER A 245 -4.53 -5.78 -14.22
CA SER A 245 -5.36 -6.89 -14.73
C SER A 245 -4.55 -8.14 -15.06
N SER A 246 -3.36 -7.98 -15.64
CA SER A 246 -2.44 -9.09 -15.96
C SER A 246 -1.66 -9.61 -14.76
N TYR A 247 -1.66 -8.90 -13.63
CA TYR A 247 -0.88 -9.20 -12.44
C TYR A 247 -1.73 -9.58 -11.22
N ILE A 248 -3.06 -9.68 -11.41
CA ILE A 248 -3.96 -10.03 -10.31
C ILE A 248 -3.62 -11.38 -9.68
N ASP A 249 -3.22 -12.36 -10.47
CA ASP A 249 -2.87 -13.70 -9.97
C ASP A 249 -1.55 -13.67 -9.16
N ALA A 250 -0.61 -12.80 -9.49
CA ALA A 250 0.59 -12.58 -8.68
C ALA A 250 0.23 -11.95 -7.33
N LYS A 251 -0.64 -10.92 -7.35
CA LYS A 251 -1.18 -10.30 -6.13
C LYS A 251 -1.92 -11.31 -5.25
N VAL A 252 -2.76 -12.16 -5.84
CA VAL A 252 -3.48 -13.22 -5.12
C VAL A 252 -2.49 -14.21 -4.48
N ARG A 253 -1.49 -14.69 -5.23
CA ARG A 253 -0.47 -15.61 -4.69
C ARG A 253 0.32 -14.99 -3.54
N ALA A 254 0.67 -13.72 -3.63
CA ALA A 254 1.35 -13.00 -2.55
C ALA A 254 0.49 -12.93 -1.28
N ASN A 255 -0.81 -12.69 -1.41
CA ASN A 255 -1.74 -12.70 -0.29
C ASN A 255 -1.92 -14.10 0.30
N VAL A 256 -2.01 -15.15 -0.52
CA VAL A 256 -2.08 -16.55 -0.04
C VAL A 256 -0.79 -16.97 0.67
N ALA A 257 0.36 -16.46 0.23
CA ALA A 257 1.65 -16.73 0.88
C ALA A 257 1.73 -16.16 2.31
N ASN A 258 0.98 -15.09 2.61
CA ASN A 258 0.93 -14.46 3.93
C ASN A 258 -0.01 -15.22 4.88
N ARG A 259 0.46 -16.27 5.52
CA ARG A 259 -0.35 -17.22 6.31
C ARG A 259 -0.56 -16.79 7.76
N GLY A 260 0.40 -16.09 8.34
CA GLY A 260 0.39 -15.69 9.75
C GLY A 260 -0.41 -14.43 10.02
N LYS A 261 -0.56 -13.56 9.01
CA LYS A 261 -1.18 -12.24 9.19
C LYS A 261 -2.13 -11.89 8.04
N GLY A 262 -3.11 -11.02 8.34
CA GLY A 262 -4.09 -10.54 7.37
C GLY A 262 -5.25 -11.50 7.13
N PRO A 263 -6.18 -11.10 6.26
CA PRO A 263 -7.43 -11.83 6.01
C PRO A 263 -7.29 -12.98 5.01
N ALA A 264 -6.14 -13.13 4.37
CA ALA A 264 -5.89 -14.08 3.29
C ALA A 264 -5.36 -15.44 3.81
N GLY A 265 -4.18 -15.85 3.38
CA GLY A 265 -3.52 -17.09 3.79
C GLY A 265 -4.40 -18.31 3.55
N ALA A 266 -4.66 -19.07 4.61
CA ALA A 266 -5.48 -20.28 4.59
C ALA A 266 -7.00 -20.03 4.84
N ALA A 267 -7.51 -18.87 4.49
CA ALA A 267 -8.92 -18.54 4.76
C ALA A 267 -9.90 -19.36 3.91
N GLY A 268 -9.57 -19.62 2.65
CA GLY A 268 -10.39 -20.42 1.75
C GLY A 268 -10.47 -21.88 2.18
N SER A 269 -9.34 -22.49 2.53
CA SER A 269 -9.29 -23.87 3.04
C SER A 269 -10.04 -24.03 4.36
N ARG A 270 -9.90 -23.07 5.27
CA ARG A 270 -10.69 -23.06 6.52
C ARG A 270 -12.20 -23.00 6.24
N LEU A 271 -12.64 -22.12 5.35
CA LEU A 271 -14.04 -22.00 4.96
C LEU A 271 -14.55 -23.30 4.31
N ARG A 272 -13.75 -23.89 3.40
CA ARG A 272 -14.08 -25.16 2.75
C ARG A 272 -14.28 -26.29 3.77
N GLN A 273 -13.37 -26.40 4.74
CA GLN A 273 -13.44 -27.42 5.80
C GLN A 273 -14.64 -27.17 6.75
N GLU A 274 -14.95 -25.92 7.04
CA GLU A 274 -16.11 -25.57 7.88
C GLU A 274 -17.43 -25.95 7.19
N LEU A 275 -17.56 -25.63 5.91
CA LEU A 275 -18.73 -26.03 5.11
C LEU A 275 -18.87 -27.56 5.01
N ALA A 276 -17.76 -28.28 4.84
CA ALA A 276 -17.78 -29.73 4.79
C ALA A 276 -18.29 -30.36 6.11
N ARG A 277 -17.90 -29.80 7.28
CA ARG A 277 -18.44 -30.23 8.58
C ARG A 277 -19.95 -30.01 8.69
N GLN A 278 -20.50 -29.05 7.96
CA GLN A 278 -21.93 -28.77 7.88
C GLN A 278 -22.66 -29.56 6.77
N GLY A 279 -22.00 -30.50 6.09
CA GLY A 279 -22.54 -31.21 4.93
C GLY A 279 -22.76 -30.33 3.69
N LYS A 280 -22.07 -29.18 3.60
CA LYS A 280 -22.19 -28.19 2.53
C LYS A 280 -20.90 -28.06 1.74
N ARG A 281 -21.02 -27.51 0.53
CA ARG A 281 -19.88 -27.09 -0.30
C ARG A 281 -20.18 -25.78 -1.00
N LEU A 282 -19.15 -24.99 -1.23
CA LEU A 282 -19.19 -23.81 -2.09
C LEU A 282 -18.36 -24.15 -3.36
N PRO A 283 -18.98 -24.31 -4.54
CA PRO A 283 -18.26 -24.72 -5.75
C PRO A 283 -17.07 -23.83 -6.11
N LEU A 284 -17.18 -22.54 -5.83
CA LEU A 284 -16.11 -21.56 -6.03
C LEU A 284 -14.77 -21.97 -5.38
N LEU A 285 -14.82 -22.62 -4.21
CA LEU A 285 -13.61 -23.00 -3.46
C LEU A 285 -12.89 -24.24 -4.06
N GLY A 286 -13.46 -24.89 -5.06
CA GLY A 286 -12.83 -26.06 -5.70
C GLY A 286 -12.78 -27.30 -4.80
N ALA A 287 -11.89 -28.24 -5.16
CA ALA A 287 -11.79 -29.54 -4.50
C ALA A 287 -10.65 -29.67 -3.47
N ASP A 288 -9.66 -28.80 -3.55
CA ASP A 288 -8.46 -28.84 -2.71
C ASP A 288 -8.21 -27.51 -1.99
N ASP A 289 -7.31 -27.54 -1.00
CA ASP A 289 -7.05 -26.39 -0.12
C ASP A 289 -6.32 -25.25 -0.87
N ALA A 290 -5.40 -25.55 -1.78
CA ALA A 290 -4.67 -24.54 -2.51
C ALA A 290 -5.58 -23.77 -3.47
N THR A 291 -6.46 -24.48 -4.16
CA THR A 291 -7.50 -23.87 -5.01
C THR A 291 -8.47 -23.05 -4.19
N ALA A 292 -8.86 -23.54 -3.00
CA ALA A 292 -9.78 -22.85 -2.11
C ALA A 292 -9.17 -21.52 -1.61
N ASP A 293 -7.91 -21.52 -1.20
CA ASP A 293 -7.22 -20.32 -0.71
C ASP A 293 -7.06 -19.29 -1.83
N PHE A 294 -6.64 -19.72 -3.01
CA PHE A 294 -6.49 -18.84 -4.17
C PHE A 294 -7.82 -18.21 -4.59
N ASN A 295 -8.87 -19.03 -4.77
CA ASN A 295 -10.18 -18.54 -5.19
C ASN A 295 -10.87 -17.67 -4.15
N TYR A 296 -10.69 -17.98 -2.87
CA TYR A 296 -11.17 -17.14 -1.77
C TYR A 296 -10.58 -15.73 -1.86
N VAL A 297 -9.25 -15.63 -1.95
CA VAL A 297 -8.56 -14.34 -2.06
C VAL A 297 -9.00 -13.60 -3.32
N LYS A 298 -9.00 -14.30 -4.47
CA LYS A 298 -9.33 -13.67 -5.75
C LYS A 298 -10.75 -13.13 -5.80
N HIS A 299 -11.71 -13.85 -5.22
CA HIS A 299 -13.12 -13.50 -5.31
C HIS A 299 -13.55 -12.53 -4.20
N PHE A 300 -13.10 -12.74 -2.96
CA PHE A 300 -13.61 -11.97 -1.83
C PHE A 300 -12.69 -10.82 -1.41
N LEU A 301 -11.38 -10.96 -1.59
CA LEU A 301 -10.45 -9.92 -1.16
C LEU A 301 -9.99 -8.99 -2.29
N MET A 302 -10.25 -9.34 -3.55
CA MET A 302 -9.85 -8.50 -4.69
C MET A 302 -11.01 -7.67 -5.26
N ASP A 303 -12.16 -7.65 -4.61
CA ASP A 303 -13.37 -6.99 -5.10
C ASP A 303 -13.22 -5.46 -5.18
N ASP A 304 -12.56 -4.83 -4.22
CA ASP A 304 -12.32 -3.39 -4.24
C ASP A 304 -11.48 -2.98 -5.45
N TRP A 305 -10.43 -3.75 -5.77
CA TRP A 305 -9.56 -3.50 -6.94
C TRP A 305 -10.25 -3.82 -8.26
N HIS A 306 -11.15 -4.82 -8.25
CA HIS A 306 -12.04 -5.10 -9.39
C HIS A 306 -13.01 -3.94 -9.62
N THR A 307 -13.68 -3.51 -8.57
CA THR A 307 -14.63 -2.38 -8.62
C THR A 307 -13.94 -1.10 -9.09
N LEU A 308 -12.73 -0.81 -8.57
CA LEU A 308 -11.92 0.31 -9.04
C LEU A 308 -11.57 0.16 -10.52
N GLY A 309 -11.13 -1.03 -10.95
CA GLY A 309 -10.80 -1.32 -12.35
C GLY A 309 -11.96 -1.07 -13.30
N GLN A 310 -13.15 -1.57 -12.96
CA GLN A 310 -14.36 -1.42 -13.78
C GLN A 310 -14.68 0.04 -14.10
N ARG A 311 -14.42 0.97 -13.18
CA ARG A 311 -14.64 2.41 -13.37
C ARG A 311 -13.79 3.02 -14.48
N PHE A 312 -12.63 2.42 -14.75
CA PHE A 312 -11.68 2.90 -15.75
C PHE A 312 -11.60 1.98 -16.98
N GLY A 313 -12.58 1.07 -17.15
CA GLY A 313 -12.58 0.10 -18.24
C GLY A 313 -11.44 -0.90 -18.17
N LEU A 314 -10.99 -1.22 -16.95
CA LEU A 314 -9.98 -2.21 -16.62
C LEU A 314 -10.62 -3.37 -15.85
N GLN A 315 -9.98 -4.54 -15.86
CA GLN A 315 -10.47 -5.65 -15.07
C GLN A 315 -10.11 -5.48 -13.58
N TYR A 316 -8.89 -5.04 -13.29
CA TYR A 316 -8.40 -4.74 -11.96
C TYR A 316 -7.48 -3.53 -12.00
N ALA A 317 -7.56 -2.68 -10.98
CA ALA A 317 -6.69 -1.52 -10.83
C ALA A 317 -6.29 -1.27 -9.38
N GLU A 318 -5.17 -0.60 -9.19
CA GLU A 318 -4.71 -0.01 -7.92
C GLU A 318 -4.60 1.51 -8.07
N ALA A 319 -4.86 2.24 -6.99
CA ALA A 319 -4.85 3.70 -6.99
C ALA A 319 -3.74 4.25 -6.10
N PHE A 320 -3.11 5.33 -6.55
CA PHE A 320 -1.98 5.96 -5.86
C PHE A 320 -2.04 7.48 -5.91
N ARG A 321 -1.49 8.09 -4.87
CA ARG A 321 -0.86 9.37 -5.01
C ARG A 321 0.55 9.14 -5.53
N TYR A 322 0.81 9.57 -6.74
CA TYR A 322 2.11 9.42 -7.39
C TYR A 322 2.86 10.74 -7.42
N ILE A 323 4.13 10.69 -7.02
CA ILE A 323 5.08 11.78 -7.19
C ILE A 323 6.15 11.25 -8.16
N GLY A 324 6.19 11.86 -9.34
CA GLY A 324 7.11 11.47 -10.41
C GLY A 324 8.39 12.31 -10.41
N PRO A 325 9.29 12.00 -11.35
CA PRO A 325 10.53 12.74 -11.45
C PRO A 325 10.24 14.19 -11.77
N GLU A 326 10.51 15.07 -10.84
CA GLU A 326 10.56 16.49 -11.12
C GLU A 326 11.79 16.80 -11.98
N PRO A 327 11.69 17.76 -12.90
CA PRO A 327 12.86 18.21 -13.63
C PRO A 327 13.92 18.66 -12.62
N ASN A 328 15.08 18.01 -12.65
CA ASN A 328 16.20 18.44 -11.81
C ASN A 328 16.54 19.88 -12.20
N TYR A 329 16.49 20.79 -11.23
CA TYR A 329 16.83 22.20 -11.40
C TYR A 329 18.19 22.38 -12.09
N GLN A 330 19.19 21.59 -11.72
CA GLN A 330 20.51 21.62 -12.34
C GLN A 330 20.50 21.12 -13.80
N GLU A 331 19.68 20.12 -14.12
CA GLU A 331 19.51 19.62 -15.48
C GLU A 331 18.83 20.68 -16.36
N ASN A 332 17.89 21.43 -15.83
CA ASN A 332 17.24 22.52 -16.53
C ASN A 332 18.24 23.66 -16.82
N ILE A 333 19.07 24.02 -15.83
CA ILE A 333 20.14 25.02 -16.03
C ILE A 333 21.12 24.52 -17.08
N ARG A 334 21.58 23.27 -16.97
CA ARG A 334 22.52 22.71 -17.94
C ARG A 334 21.95 22.74 -19.36
N ARG A 335 20.71 22.26 -19.55
CA ARG A 335 20.05 22.30 -20.85
C ARG A 335 19.94 23.73 -21.41
N TYR A 336 19.63 24.69 -20.57
CA TYR A 336 19.59 26.09 -20.97
C TYR A 336 20.98 26.62 -21.38
N VAL A 337 22.00 26.32 -20.57
CA VAL A 337 23.38 26.68 -20.86
C VAL A 337 23.87 26.07 -22.19
N ASP A 338 23.64 24.75 -22.35
CA ASP A 338 24.06 24.03 -23.57
C ASP A 338 23.40 24.58 -24.84
N SER A 339 22.20 25.15 -24.71
CA SER A 339 21.45 25.71 -25.85
C SER A 339 21.72 27.17 -26.10
N ASN A 340 22.27 27.92 -25.16
CA ASN A 340 22.34 29.39 -25.23
C ASN A 340 23.73 29.98 -24.97
N ALA A 341 24.68 29.18 -24.44
CA ALA A 341 26.02 29.68 -24.23
C ALA A 341 26.73 29.92 -25.57
N VAL A 342 27.39 31.07 -25.69
CA VAL A 342 28.21 31.43 -26.87
C VAL A 342 29.67 31.54 -26.45
N PRO A 343 30.62 31.31 -27.36
CA PRO A 343 32.04 31.54 -27.09
C PRO A 343 32.30 32.99 -26.66
N LEU A 344 33.34 33.19 -25.81
CA LEU A 344 33.78 34.50 -25.34
C LEU A 344 34.47 35.29 -26.48
#